data_7cbc7d7d737ecc17926eb49e6c973e7d
#
_entry.id   7cbc7d7d737ecc17926eb49e6c973e7d
#
_cell.length_a   1.000
_cell.length_b   1.000
_cell.length_c   1.000
_cell.angle_alpha   90.00
_cell.angle_beta   90.00
_cell.angle_gamma   90.00
#
_symmetry.space_group_name_H-M   'P 1'
#
loop_
_entity.id
_entity.type
_entity.pdbx_description
1 polymer ?
#
loop_
_entity_poly.entity_id
_entity_poly.type
_entity_poly.pdbx_seq_one_letter_code
_entity_poly.pdbx_strand_id
1 'polypeptide(L)'
;SMASETHSTISKAYMYPAVDVAYQMTDLLNGMASFISFAKLRVAYGQVGVRPGAHRFETLAESGFGYSSYSDPVSVGQWGGGYRVDDDKGNPELKPEVKTETEFGVDFRFMDDKLSLSLTSYQNEVTDMLISNALTPTSGYDTQYSNSASMENKGLEIDGSWSVMNQATTGLDLSFNWA
;
A
#
# COMPACT_ATOMS: atom_id res chain seq x y z
N SER A 1 32.15 31.85 -14.15
CA SER A 1 30.68 31.86 -13.96
C SER A 1 30.18 30.44 -14.13
N MET A 2 29.95 29.76 -13.03
CA MET A 2 29.32 28.42 -13.03
C MET A 2 27.85 28.63 -13.32
N ALA A 3 27.38 28.09 -14.45
CA ALA A 3 25.98 28.05 -14.75
C ALA A 3 25.31 27.05 -13.77
N SER A 4 24.46 27.58 -12.91
CA SER A 4 23.54 26.80 -12.13
C SER A 4 22.53 26.17 -13.10
N GLU A 5 22.71 24.90 -13.46
CA GLU A 5 21.66 24.14 -14.11
C GLU A 5 20.55 23.95 -13.09
N THR A 6 19.50 24.75 -13.23
CA THR A 6 18.24 24.52 -12.55
C THR A 6 17.67 23.19 -13.06
N HIS A 7 17.83 22.13 -12.29
CA HIS A 7 17.10 20.89 -12.49
C HIS A 7 15.60 21.22 -12.42
N SER A 8 14.99 21.26 -13.59
CA SER A 8 13.54 21.31 -13.71
C SER A 8 12.99 20.00 -13.14
N THR A 9 12.64 20.02 -11.86
CA THR A 9 11.86 18.95 -11.25
C THR A 9 10.49 18.96 -11.94
N ILE A 10 10.33 18.18 -12.98
CA ILE A 10 9.01 17.94 -13.57
C ILE A 10 8.22 17.19 -12.51
N SER A 11 7.46 17.94 -11.72
CA SER A 11 6.52 17.38 -10.77
C SER A 11 5.38 16.73 -11.58
N LYS A 12 5.48 15.43 -11.84
CA LYS A 12 4.37 14.67 -12.40
C LYS A 12 3.28 14.57 -11.33
N ALA A 13 2.09 15.09 -11.66
CA ALA A 13 0.92 14.89 -10.83
C ALA A 13 0.35 13.48 -11.12
N TYR A 14 0.11 12.72 -10.06
CA TYR A 14 -0.55 11.42 -10.13
C TYR A 14 -1.91 11.54 -9.44
N MET A 15 -2.92 10.95 -10.04
CA MET A 15 -4.27 10.94 -9.48
C MET A 15 -4.61 9.52 -9.02
N TYR A 16 -5.06 9.41 -7.78
CA TYR A 16 -5.49 8.16 -7.17
C TYR A 16 -6.95 8.30 -6.77
N PRO A 17 -7.88 7.75 -7.56
CA PRO A 17 -9.31 7.85 -7.27
C PRO A 17 -9.68 6.95 -6.10
N ALA A 18 -10.68 7.40 -5.31
CA ALA A 18 -11.33 6.59 -4.31
C ALA A 18 -12.83 6.90 -4.33
N VAL A 19 -13.64 5.88 -4.18
CA VAL A 19 -15.08 5.98 -4.06
C VAL A 19 -15.60 4.91 -3.11
N ASP A 20 -16.52 5.30 -2.22
CA ASP A 20 -17.26 4.37 -1.39
C ASP A 20 -18.75 4.68 -1.48
N VAL A 21 -19.55 3.62 -1.40
CA VAL A 21 -21.01 3.69 -1.41
C VAL A 21 -21.54 2.75 -0.34
N ALA A 22 -22.44 3.28 0.49
CA ALA A 22 -23.17 2.49 1.46
C ALA A 22 -24.68 2.70 1.25
N TYR A 23 -25.40 1.59 1.12
CA TYR A 23 -26.84 1.63 0.91
C TYR A 23 -27.56 0.83 1.99
N GLN A 24 -28.46 1.50 2.72
CA GLN A 24 -29.29 0.86 3.73
C GLN A 24 -30.52 0.24 3.05
N MET A 25 -30.63 -1.09 3.12
CA MET A 25 -31.69 -1.88 2.48
C MET A 25 -32.80 -2.29 3.43
N THR A 26 -32.79 -1.83 4.67
CA THR A 26 -33.73 -2.26 5.73
C THR A 26 -35.17 -2.15 5.29
N ASP A 27 -35.58 -1.00 4.74
CA ASP A 27 -36.96 -0.77 4.32
C ASP A 27 -37.39 -1.66 3.14
N LEU A 28 -36.45 -1.98 2.25
CA LEU A 28 -36.70 -2.88 1.12
C LEU A 28 -36.97 -4.32 1.59
N LEU A 29 -36.27 -4.75 2.64
CA LEU A 29 -36.34 -6.12 3.16
C LEU A 29 -37.43 -6.30 4.22
N ASN A 30 -37.85 -5.26 4.94
CA ASN A 30 -38.92 -5.31 5.92
C ASN A 30 -40.25 -5.84 5.35
N GLY A 31 -40.51 -5.60 4.08
CA GLY A 31 -41.67 -6.16 3.38
C GLY A 31 -41.58 -7.67 3.10
N MET A 32 -40.38 -8.26 3.14
CA MET A 32 -40.12 -9.66 2.82
C MET A 32 -39.74 -10.49 4.04
N ALA A 33 -39.13 -9.89 5.06
CA ALA A 33 -38.61 -10.60 6.23
C ALA A 33 -38.63 -9.71 7.47
N SER A 34 -39.70 -9.79 8.25
CA SER A 34 -39.92 -8.96 9.46
C SER A 34 -38.92 -9.23 10.60
N PHE A 35 -38.13 -10.28 10.52
CA PHE A 35 -37.09 -10.61 11.52
C PHE A 35 -35.75 -9.89 11.27
N ILE A 36 -35.61 -9.15 10.14
CA ILE A 36 -34.43 -8.34 9.82
C ILE A 36 -34.63 -6.95 10.42
N SER A 37 -33.83 -6.60 11.42
CA SER A 37 -33.87 -5.28 12.07
C SER A 37 -33.07 -4.23 11.28
N PHE A 38 -32.00 -4.69 10.58
CA PHE A 38 -31.13 -3.82 9.81
C PHE A 38 -30.44 -4.58 8.69
N ALA A 39 -30.31 -3.96 7.53
CA ALA A 39 -29.54 -4.47 6.42
C ALA A 39 -28.84 -3.31 5.68
N LYS A 40 -27.53 -3.47 5.42
CA LYS A 40 -26.70 -2.47 4.76
C LYS A 40 -25.74 -3.15 3.79
N LEU A 41 -25.63 -2.58 2.60
CA LEU A 41 -24.66 -2.93 1.57
C LEU A 41 -23.54 -1.88 1.57
N ARG A 42 -22.29 -2.33 1.46
CA ARG A 42 -21.11 -1.48 1.34
C ARG A 42 -20.30 -1.90 0.11
N VAL A 43 -19.85 -0.93 -0.65
CA VAL A 43 -18.90 -1.14 -1.76
C VAL A 43 -17.88 -0.03 -1.71
N ALA A 44 -16.62 -0.38 -1.68
CA ALA A 44 -15.53 0.57 -1.70
C ALA A 44 -14.50 0.20 -2.78
N TYR A 45 -13.96 1.21 -3.41
CA TYR A 45 -12.85 1.11 -4.34
C TYR A 45 -11.89 2.28 -4.08
N GLY A 46 -10.60 1.99 -4.01
CA GLY A 46 -9.61 3.02 -3.80
C GLY A 46 -8.26 2.68 -4.40
N GLN A 47 -7.55 3.71 -4.80
CA GLN A 47 -6.15 3.61 -5.23
C GLN A 47 -5.26 4.51 -4.40
N VAL A 48 -4.05 4.04 -4.13
CA VAL A 48 -2.99 4.77 -3.42
C VAL A 48 -1.67 4.52 -4.14
N GLY A 49 -0.88 5.59 -4.31
CA GLY A 49 0.45 5.49 -4.93
C GLY A 49 1.58 5.74 -3.96
N VAL A 50 2.63 4.94 -4.06
CA VAL A 50 3.90 5.12 -3.34
C VAL A 50 4.98 5.53 -4.32
N ARG A 51 5.61 6.67 -4.06
CA ARG A 51 6.67 7.21 -4.93
C ARG A 51 7.98 6.45 -4.70
N PRO A 52 8.81 6.28 -5.75
CA PRO A 52 10.19 5.86 -5.58
C PRO A 52 10.94 6.79 -4.62
N GLY A 53 11.89 6.25 -3.88
CA GLY A 53 12.78 7.05 -3.04
C GLY A 53 13.53 8.10 -3.85
N ALA A 54 13.99 9.15 -3.15
CA ALA A 54 14.81 10.20 -3.78
C ALA A 54 16.06 9.58 -4.42
N HIS A 55 16.49 10.17 -5.53
CA HIS A 55 17.72 9.81 -6.26
C HIS A 55 17.76 8.39 -6.86
N ARG A 56 16.64 7.67 -6.93
CA ARG A 56 16.61 6.34 -7.57
C ARG A 56 16.50 6.41 -9.10
N PHE A 57 16.22 7.58 -9.65
CA PHE A 57 16.14 7.83 -11.11
C PHE A 57 17.51 8.04 -11.76
N GLU A 58 18.51 8.48 -10.99
CA GLU A 58 19.81 8.88 -11.46
C GLU A 58 20.91 8.10 -10.74
N THR A 59 21.97 7.77 -11.47
CA THR A 59 23.19 7.25 -10.85
C THR A 59 23.97 8.41 -10.26
N LEU A 60 24.18 8.39 -8.96
CA LEU A 60 24.89 9.45 -8.26
C LEU A 60 26.41 9.25 -8.33
N ALA A 61 27.14 10.34 -8.24
CA ALA A 61 28.55 10.34 -8.01
C ALA A 61 28.84 10.88 -6.60
N GLU A 62 29.54 10.11 -5.81
CA GLU A 62 29.98 10.50 -4.48
C GLU A 62 31.38 11.12 -4.52
N SER A 63 31.59 12.17 -3.73
CA SER A 63 32.91 12.79 -3.58
C SER A 63 33.74 12.04 -2.55
N GLY A 64 34.96 11.67 -2.94
CA GLY A 64 35.89 10.92 -2.12
C GLY A 64 35.67 9.40 -2.17
N PHE A 65 36.67 8.64 -1.78
CA PHE A 65 36.56 7.20 -1.61
C PHE A 65 36.19 6.91 -0.16
N GLY A 66 35.16 6.07 0.04
CA GLY A 66 34.78 5.59 1.35
C GLY A 66 35.94 4.82 2.02
N TYR A 67 35.92 4.82 3.35
CA TYR A 67 36.87 4.05 4.14
C TYR A 67 36.68 2.55 3.86
N SER A 68 37.73 1.91 3.34
CA SER A 68 37.78 0.45 3.27
C SER A 68 38.92 -0.05 4.15
N SER A 69 38.81 -1.27 4.63
CA SER A 69 39.86 -1.91 5.47
C SER A 69 41.22 -2.02 4.76
N TYR A 70 41.26 -1.72 3.48
CA TYR A 70 42.45 -1.89 2.64
C TYR A 70 42.93 -0.59 1.97
N SER A 71 42.24 0.54 2.14
CA SER A 71 42.62 1.80 1.51
C SER A 71 42.37 3.00 2.40
N ASP A 72 43.27 3.98 2.39
CA ASP A 72 43.04 5.25 3.02
C ASP A 72 41.97 6.03 2.28
N PRO A 73 41.09 6.76 3.00
CA PRO A 73 40.09 7.59 2.36
C PRO A 73 40.76 8.74 1.59
N VAL A 74 40.40 8.88 0.32
CA VAL A 74 40.82 10.04 -0.50
C VAL A 74 39.82 11.14 -0.33
N SER A 75 40.17 12.17 0.43
CA SER A 75 39.33 13.34 0.61
C SER A 75 39.37 14.27 -0.60
N VAL A 76 38.28 15.02 -0.82
CA VAL A 76 38.19 16.03 -1.91
C VAL A 76 39.33 17.08 -1.84
N GLY A 77 39.88 17.33 -0.64
CA GLY A 77 40.98 18.25 -0.44
C GLY A 77 42.35 17.70 -0.70
N GLN A 78 42.51 16.40 -0.89
CA GLN A 78 43.80 15.76 -1.17
C GLN A 78 43.89 15.35 -2.64
N TRP A 79 44.99 15.69 -3.30
CA TRP A 79 45.26 15.27 -4.68
C TRP A 79 44.24 15.72 -5.75
N GLY A 80 43.54 16.86 -5.50
CA GLY A 80 42.54 17.37 -6.42
C GLY A 80 41.16 16.70 -6.34
N GLY A 81 40.98 15.84 -5.37
CA GLY A 81 39.72 15.12 -5.16
C GLY A 81 39.49 13.95 -6.14
N GLY A 82 38.63 13.05 -5.74
CA GLY A 82 38.15 11.95 -6.57
C GLY A 82 36.64 11.82 -6.44
N TYR A 83 35.99 11.34 -7.49
CA TYR A 83 34.59 10.97 -7.48
C TYR A 83 34.48 9.48 -7.74
N ARG A 84 33.62 8.83 -6.99
CA ARG A 84 33.20 7.45 -7.21
C ARG A 84 31.77 7.46 -7.71
N VAL A 85 31.48 6.67 -8.71
CA VAL A 85 30.09 6.39 -9.11
C VAL A 85 29.50 5.46 -8.07
N ASP A 86 28.27 5.71 -7.64
CA ASP A 86 27.54 4.87 -6.71
C ASP A 86 27.37 3.46 -7.28
N ASP A 87 27.38 2.47 -6.40
CA ASP A 87 27.16 1.07 -6.76
C ASP A 87 25.69 0.78 -7.11
N ASP A 88 24.79 1.68 -6.74
CA ASP A 88 23.37 1.68 -7.12
C ASP A 88 23.16 2.38 -8.48
N LYS A 89 22.76 1.61 -9.48
CA LYS A 89 22.44 2.18 -10.80
C LYS A 89 21.07 2.86 -10.79
N GLY A 90 21.00 4.13 -11.20
CA GLY A 90 19.74 4.85 -11.37
C GLY A 90 18.87 4.25 -12.48
N ASN A 91 17.56 4.38 -12.36
CA ASN A 91 16.61 3.95 -13.38
C ASN A 91 15.62 5.09 -13.69
N PRO A 92 15.77 5.77 -14.82
CA PRO A 92 14.88 6.88 -15.20
C PRO A 92 13.46 6.44 -15.56
N GLU A 93 13.21 5.14 -15.74
CA GLU A 93 11.90 4.60 -16.11
C GLU A 93 11.04 4.23 -14.90
N LEU A 94 11.51 4.47 -13.67
CA LEU A 94 10.75 4.16 -12.47
C LEU A 94 9.40 4.88 -12.44
N LYS A 95 8.39 4.12 -12.04
CA LYS A 95 7.02 4.59 -11.83
C LYS A 95 6.66 4.47 -10.36
N PRO A 96 5.67 5.22 -9.86
CA PRO A 96 5.10 4.97 -8.56
C PRO A 96 4.48 3.57 -8.51
N GLU A 97 4.65 2.91 -7.38
CA GLU A 97 3.90 1.71 -7.01
C GLU A 97 2.44 2.10 -6.78
N VAL A 98 1.50 1.30 -7.28
CA VAL A 98 0.06 1.56 -7.11
C VAL A 98 -0.58 0.40 -6.36
N LYS A 99 -1.19 0.72 -5.23
CA LYS A 99 -2.07 -0.20 -4.50
C LYS A 99 -3.52 0.13 -4.85
N THR A 100 -4.24 -0.88 -5.33
CA THR A 100 -5.68 -0.83 -5.60
C THR A 100 -6.40 -1.72 -4.60
N GLU A 101 -7.45 -1.21 -3.98
CA GLU A 101 -8.28 -1.94 -3.02
C GLU A 101 -9.74 -1.91 -3.46
N THR A 102 -10.37 -3.08 -3.46
CA THR A 102 -11.79 -3.25 -3.73
C THR A 102 -12.39 -4.04 -2.59
N GLU A 103 -13.46 -3.51 -2.00
CA GLU A 103 -14.18 -4.12 -0.90
C GLU A 103 -15.67 -4.19 -1.20
N PHE A 104 -16.29 -5.31 -0.88
CA PHE A 104 -17.71 -5.53 -0.90
C PHE A 104 -18.14 -6.09 0.45
N GLY A 105 -19.08 -5.42 1.13
CA GLY A 105 -19.54 -5.82 2.44
C GLY A 105 -21.07 -5.80 2.56
N VAL A 106 -21.59 -6.71 3.36
CA VAL A 106 -23.00 -6.70 3.78
C VAL A 106 -23.08 -6.85 5.29
N ASP A 107 -23.90 -6.00 5.90
CA ASP A 107 -24.16 -6.01 7.33
C ASP A 107 -25.63 -6.31 7.58
N PHE A 108 -25.91 -7.30 8.42
CA PHE A 108 -27.26 -7.66 8.84
C PHE A 108 -27.38 -7.60 10.37
N ARG A 109 -28.55 -7.18 10.83
CA ARG A 109 -28.97 -7.38 12.22
C ARG A 109 -30.36 -8.00 12.24
N PHE A 110 -30.58 -8.88 13.18
CA PHE A 110 -31.79 -9.67 13.30
C PHE A 110 -32.31 -9.62 14.74
N MET A 111 -33.62 -9.91 14.92
CA MET A 111 -34.26 -10.08 16.23
C MET A 111 -34.08 -8.87 17.15
N ASP A 112 -34.42 -7.68 16.69
CA ASP A 112 -34.24 -6.45 17.44
C ASP A 112 -32.79 -6.22 17.89
N ASP A 113 -31.84 -6.35 16.91
CA ASP A 113 -30.41 -6.17 17.07
C ASP A 113 -29.70 -7.21 18.00
N LYS A 114 -30.37 -8.31 18.37
CA LYS A 114 -29.76 -9.36 19.18
C LYS A 114 -28.73 -10.19 18.45
N LEU A 115 -28.86 -10.36 17.15
CA LEU A 115 -27.90 -11.08 16.30
C LEU A 115 -27.39 -10.13 15.23
N SER A 116 -26.09 -9.98 15.13
CA SER A 116 -25.43 -9.26 14.05
C SER A 116 -24.54 -10.19 13.22
N LEU A 117 -24.48 -9.96 11.93
CA LEU A 117 -23.64 -10.67 10.97
C LEU A 117 -23.09 -9.66 9.97
N SER A 118 -21.77 -9.63 9.83
CA SER A 118 -21.05 -8.86 8.81
C SER A 118 -20.26 -9.82 7.92
N LEU A 119 -20.39 -9.64 6.62
CA LEU A 119 -19.63 -10.39 5.60
C LEU A 119 -18.88 -9.37 4.76
N THR A 120 -17.57 -9.53 4.66
CA THR A 120 -16.73 -8.63 3.85
C THR A 120 -15.85 -9.46 2.93
N SER A 121 -15.94 -9.18 1.63
CA SER A 121 -15.01 -9.70 0.63
C SER A 121 -14.11 -8.57 0.17
N TYR A 122 -12.81 -8.81 0.17
CA TYR A 122 -11.83 -7.81 -0.24
C TYR A 122 -10.84 -8.37 -1.26
N GLN A 123 -10.32 -7.48 -2.08
CA GLN A 123 -9.21 -7.72 -2.99
C GLN A 123 -8.28 -6.51 -2.97
N ASN A 124 -7.02 -6.76 -2.62
CA ASN A 124 -5.94 -5.80 -2.64
C ASN A 124 -4.93 -6.21 -3.72
N GLU A 125 -4.63 -5.33 -4.64
CA GLU A 125 -3.63 -5.53 -5.68
C GLU A 125 -2.58 -4.42 -5.60
N VAL A 126 -1.31 -4.81 -5.58
CA VAL A 126 -0.18 -3.90 -5.68
C VAL A 126 0.50 -4.16 -7.02
N THR A 127 0.55 -3.15 -7.86
CA THR A 127 1.21 -3.19 -9.16
C THR A 127 2.41 -2.27 -9.19
N ASP A 128 3.32 -2.53 -10.13
CA ASP A 128 4.54 -1.74 -10.31
C ASP A 128 5.40 -1.66 -9.01
N MET A 129 5.45 -2.74 -8.23
CA MET A 129 6.24 -2.78 -6.99
C MET A 129 7.70 -2.46 -7.26
N LEU A 130 8.25 -1.58 -6.41
CA LEU A 130 9.63 -1.12 -6.47
C LEU A 130 10.55 -2.13 -5.79
N ILE A 131 11.27 -2.92 -6.57
CA ILE A 131 12.20 -3.94 -6.09
C ILE A 131 13.62 -3.59 -6.48
N SER A 132 14.56 -3.75 -5.55
CA SER A 132 15.98 -3.69 -5.82
C SER A 132 16.43 -5.03 -6.41
N ASN A 133 16.91 -5.00 -7.64
CA ASN A 133 17.43 -6.17 -8.34
C ASN A 133 18.95 -6.14 -8.37
N ALA A 134 19.58 -7.26 -8.07
CA ALA A 134 21.02 -7.43 -8.23
C ALA A 134 21.38 -7.41 -9.71
N LEU A 135 22.42 -6.68 -10.05
CA LEU A 135 22.98 -6.64 -11.39
C LEU A 135 24.18 -7.59 -11.53
N THR A 136 24.53 -7.93 -12.76
CA THR A 136 25.73 -8.72 -13.02
C THR A 136 26.98 -7.88 -12.70
N PRO A 137 28.01 -8.43 -12.05
CA PRO A 137 29.23 -7.69 -11.70
C PRO A 137 29.91 -7.00 -12.90
N THR A 138 29.73 -7.53 -14.10
CA THR A 138 30.26 -6.96 -15.36
C THR A 138 29.61 -5.62 -15.74
N SER A 139 28.46 -5.26 -15.12
CA SER A 139 27.79 -3.97 -15.34
C SER A 139 28.51 -2.82 -14.64
N GLY A 140 29.36 -3.10 -13.65
CA GLY A 140 30.00 -2.11 -12.80
C GLY A 140 29.08 -1.57 -11.68
N TYR A 141 27.91 -2.16 -11.48
CA TYR A 141 26.94 -1.80 -10.45
C TYR A 141 26.46 -3.05 -9.70
N ASP A 142 26.07 -2.88 -8.46
CA ASP A 142 25.58 -3.95 -7.60
C ASP A 142 24.07 -4.11 -7.73
N THR A 143 23.33 -3.01 -7.69
CA THR A 143 21.86 -3.04 -7.71
C THR A 143 21.23 -1.97 -8.60
N GLN A 144 19.96 -2.23 -8.99
CA GLN A 144 19.09 -1.28 -9.67
C GLN A 144 17.64 -1.48 -9.22
N TYR A 145 16.95 -0.40 -8.92
CA TYR A 145 15.50 -0.45 -8.69
C TYR A 145 14.72 -0.56 -10.00
N SER A 146 13.71 -1.40 -10.01
CA SER A 146 12.76 -1.50 -11.13
C SER A 146 11.36 -1.83 -10.63
N ASN A 147 10.36 -1.51 -11.45
CA ASN A 147 8.97 -1.92 -11.24
C ASN A 147 8.77 -3.32 -11.83
N SER A 148 9.18 -4.36 -11.10
CA SER A 148 9.29 -5.72 -11.64
C SER A 148 8.39 -6.75 -10.96
N ALA A 149 7.56 -6.34 -10.02
CA ALA A 149 6.68 -7.27 -9.32
C ALA A 149 5.28 -6.72 -9.14
N SER A 150 4.36 -7.63 -8.87
CA SER A 150 3.00 -7.37 -8.42
C SER A 150 2.64 -8.35 -7.31
N MET A 151 1.70 -7.96 -6.47
CA MET A 151 1.18 -8.78 -5.39
C MET A 151 -0.34 -8.64 -5.35
N GLU A 152 -1.02 -9.74 -5.18
CA GLU A 152 -2.47 -9.78 -4.98
C GLU A 152 -2.77 -10.47 -3.65
N ASN A 153 -3.69 -9.90 -2.89
CA ASN A 153 -4.27 -10.50 -1.69
C ASN A 153 -5.78 -10.34 -1.74
N LYS A 154 -6.50 -11.43 -1.56
CA LYS A 154 -7.96 -11.45 -1.53
C LYS A 154 -8.44 -12.38 -0.43
N GLY A 155 -9.56 -12.03 0.16
CA GLY A 155 -10.11 -12.81 1.25
C GLY A 155 -11.59 -12.55 1.47
N LEU A 156 -12.13 -13.35 2.38
CA LEU A 156 -13.49 -13.24 2.89
C LEU A 156 -13.40 -13.19 4.41
N GLU A 157 -14.04 -12.20 5.00
CA GLU A 157 -14.15 -12.05 6.45
C GLU A 157 -15.60 -12.21 6.87
N ILE A 158 -15.82 -12.91 7.96
CA ILE A 158 -17.13 -13.14 8.56
C ILE A 158 -17.06 -12.78 10.03
N ASP A 159 -17.85 -11.79 10.44
CA ASP A 159 -17.99 -11.39 11.83
C ASP A 159 -19.42 -11.60 12.29
N GLY A 160 -19.59 -12.17 13.47
CA GLY A 160 -20.90 -12.35 14.05
C GLY A 160 -20.92 -12.09 15.55
N SER A 161 -22.02 -11.54 16.03
CA SER A 161 -22.28 -11.43 17.47
C SER A 161 -23.73 -11.76 17.79
N TRP A 162 -23.94 -12.43 18.91
CA TRP A 162 -25.25 -12.82 19.39
C TRP A 162 -25.40 -12.53 20.87
N SER A 163 -26.34 -11.66 21.21
CA SER A 163 -26.75 -11.39 22.58
C SER A 163 -27.82 -12.42 22.98
N VAL A 164 -27.35 -13.51 23.59
CA VAL A 164 -28.21 -14.66 23.98
C VAL A 164 -29.13 -14.30 25.12
N MET A 165 -28.59 -13.59 26.13
CA MET A 165 -29.35 -13.12 27.29
C MET A 165 -28.93 -11.70 27.63
N ASN A 166 -29.93 -10.86 27.84
CA ASN A 166 -29.74 -9.47 28.30
C ASN A 166 -30.80 -9.18 29.35
N GLN A 167 -30.54 -9.61 30.60
CA GLN A 167 -31.41 -9.33 31.76
C GLN A 167 -30.71 -8.36 32.69
N ALA A 168 -31.45 -7.70 33.57
CA ALA A 168 -30.93 -6.63 34.45
C ALA A 168 -29.74 -7.05 35.34
N THR A 169 -29.57 -8.33 35.61
CA THR A 169 -28.50 -8.88 36.44
C THR A 169 -27.60 -9.89 35.77
N THR A 170 -27.93 -10.34 34.56
CA THR A 170 -27.18 -11.38 33.85
C THR A 170 -27.21 -11.14 32.36
N GLY A 171 -26.05 -11.12 31.73
CA GLY A 171 -25.89 -11.01 30.28
C GLY A 171 -25.01 -12.14 29.75
N LEU A 172 -25.29 -12.59 28.53
CA LEU A 172 -24.45 -13.53 27.78
C LEU A 172 -24.40 -13.09 26.33
N ASP A 173 -23.20 -12.70 25.89
CA ASP A 173 -22.91 -12.34 24.51
C ASP A 173 -21.88 -13.32 23.95
N LEU A 174 -22.14 -13.80 22.75
CA LEU A 174 -21.24 -14.66 21.99
C LEU A 174 -20.78 -13.90 20.75
N SER A 175 -19.49 -13.97 20.44
CA SER A 175 -18.95 -13.38 19.21
C SER A 175 -18.03 -14.39 18.54
N PHE A 176 -17.98 -14.33 17.21
CA PHE A 176 -17.03 -15.07 16.39
C PHE A 176 -16.54 -14.19 15.25
N ASN A 177 -15.31 -14.42 14.83
CA ASN A 177 -14.75 -13.90 13.61
C ASN A 177 -13.99 -14.99 12.88
N TRP A 178 -14.02 -14.92 11.56
CA TRP A 178 -13.30 -15.80 10.66
C TRP A 178 -12.79 -15.01 9.47
N ALA A 179 -11.50 -15.27 9.06
CA ALA A 179 -10.82 -14.62 7.93
C ALA A 179 -9.96 -15.63 7.17
#